data_a063baef244c22d4fc1068334a2032c5
#
_entry.id   a063baef244c22d4fc1068334a2032c5
#
_cell.length_a   1.000
_cell.length_b   1.000
_cell.length_c   1.000
_cell.angle_alpha   90.00
_cell.angle_beta   90.00
_cell.angle_gamma   90.00
#
_symmetry.space_group_name_H-M   'P 1'
#
loop_
_entity.id
_entity.type
_entity.pdbx_description
1 polymer ?
#
loop_
_entity_poly.entity_id
_entity_poly.type
_entity_poly.pdbx_seq_one_letter_code
_entity_poly.pdbx_strand_id
1 'polypeptide(L)'
;AAHGVDAIVHAVNPPGYRNWSRLVLPMLDNSIAAAQAVGARLALPGTIYNYDVGTIAVAMVDSPQQPVTRKGAIRVAMEQRIEAACRGGMRAVILRAGDFFGPRPGGSWLSQSMVTPGKPVTAITYPGDRGIGHSWAYLPDVGETFAQLLERDATLPDFARYHFAGYYDPDGTLFPGAIRHAVGNPALPVRRMP
;
A
#
# COMPACT_ATOMS: atom_id res chain seq x y z
N ALA A 1 -1.99 -24.57 8.68
CA ALA A 1 -0.73 -23.80 8.74
C ALA A 1 -0.81 -22.60 9.68
N ALA A 2 -2.02 -22.12 10.03
CA ALA A 2 -2.21 -20.93 10.86
C ALA A 2 -2.50 -21.23 12.36
N HIS A 3 -2.25 -22.44 12.85
CA HIS A 3 -2.50 -22.77 14.26
C HIS A 3 -1.55 -22.01 15.19
N GLY A 4 -2.10 -21.41 16.27
CA GLY A 4 -1.32 -20.75 17.31
C GLY A 4 -0.73 -19.39 16.90
N VAL A 5 -1.30 -18.72 15.90
CA VAL A 5 -0.89 -17.35 15.51
C VAL A 5 -1.92 -16.33 15.99
N ASP A 6 -1.46 -15.19 16.46
CA ASP A 6 -2.31 -14.08 16.91
C ASP A 6 -2.69 -13.12 15.78
N ALA A 7 -1.91 -13.10 14.70
CA ALA A 7 -2.14 -12.25 13.55
C ALA A 7 -1.79 -12.94 12.22
N ILE A 8 -2.51 -12.57 11.15
CA ILE A 8 -2.25 -12.97 9.78
C ILE A 8 -2.07 -11.72 8.93
N VAL A 9 -0.91 -11.53 8.33
CA VAL A 9 -0.65 -10.42 7.41
C VAL A 9 -0.96 -10.86 5.98
N HIS A 10 -1.99 -10.26 5.37
CA HIS A 10 -2.34 -10.51 3.97
C HIS A 10 -1.52 -9.60 3.05
N ALA A 11 -0.27 -9.97 2.78
CA ALA A 11 0.64 -9.26 1.88
C ALA A 11 0.90 -9.99 0.56
N VAL A 12 0.02 -10.93 0.19
CA VAL A 12 0.18 -11.76 -0.99
C VAL A 12 -0.37 -11.09 -2.25
N ASN A 13 0.36 -11.24 -3.35
CA ASN A 13 -0.09 -10.87 -4.69
C ASN A 13 0.32 -11.97 -5.68
N PRO A 14 -0.43 -12.19 -6.76
CA PRO A 14 0.00 -13.08 -7.83
C PRO A 14 1.32 -12.59 -8.44
N PRO A 15 2.28 -13.48 -8.76
CA PRO A 15 3.54 -13.11 -9.37
C PRO A 15 3.35 -12.24 -10.63
N GLY A 16 4.03 -11.07 -10.66
CA GLY A 16 3.92 -10.11 -11.78
C GLY A 16 2.51 -9.59 -12.03
N TYR A 17 1.64 -9.58 -11.02
CA TYR A 17 0.23 -9.16 -11.12
C TYR A 17 -0.59 -9.96 -12.16
N ARG A 18 -0.13 -11.17 -12.56
CA ARG A 18 -0.85 -12.00 -13.51
C ARG A 18 -2.22 -12.40 -12.98
N ASN A 19 -3.26 -12.18 -13.79
CA ASN A 19 -4.65 -12.47 -13.42
C ASN A 19 -5.10 -11.82 -12.09
N TRP A 20 -4.46 -10.71 -11.70
CA TRP A 20 -4.66 -10.07 -10.40
C TRP A 20 -6.13 -9.83 -10.10
N SER A 21 -6.88 -9.26 -11.04
CA SER A 21 -8.31 -8.96 -10.88
C SER A 21 -9.18 -10.19 -10.61
N ARG A 22 -8.72 -11.37 -11.00
CA ARG A 22 -9.45 -12.65 -10.81
C ARG A 22 -9.02 -13.36 -9.53
N LEU A 23 -7.77 -13.19 -9.10
CA LEU A 23 -7.18 -13.98 -8.03
C LEU A 23 -7.16 -13.27 -6.68
N VAL A 24 -7.08 -11.94 -6.65
CA VAL A 24 -6.82 -11.20 -5.40
C VAL A 24 -7.96 -11.36 -4.39
N LEU A 25 -9.22 -11.34 -4.83
CA LEU A 25 -10.36 -11.52 -3.93
C LEU A 25 -10.45 -12.95 -3.35
N PRO A 26 -10.34 -14.03 -4.13
CA PRO A 26 -10.23 -15.39 -3.60
C PRO A 26 -9.04 -15.58 -2.65
N MET A 27 -7.88 -14.97 -2.93
CA MET A 27 -6.73 -15.03 -2.03
C MET A 27 -7.02 -14.35 -0.70
N LEU A 28 -7.73 -13.22 -0.72
CA LEU A 28 -8.17 -12.54 0.50
C LEU A 28 -9.19 -13.39 1.27
N ASP A 29 -10.17 -13.99 0.58
CA ASP A 29 -11.18 -14.84 1.21
C ASP A 29 -10.54 -16.02 1.96
N ASN A 30 -9.47 -16.63 1.42
CA ASN A 30 -8.71 -17.65 2.11
C ASN A 30 -8.03 -17.13 3.38
N SER A 31 -7.52 -15.89 3.36
CA SER A 31 -6.90 -15.28 4.55
C SER A 31 -7.94 -14.92 5.60
N ILE A 32 -9.12 -14.44 5.20
CA ILE A 32 -10.27 -14.18 6.08
C ILE A 32 -10.70 -15.49 6.75
N ALA A 33 -10.92 -16.56 5.98
CA ALA A 33 -11.32 -17.86 6.52
C ALA A 33 -10.27 -18.42 7.50
N ALA A 34 -8.98 -18.26 7.19
CA ALA A 34 -7.90 -18.68 8.08
C ALA A 34 -7.90 -17.87 9.39
N ALA A 35 -8.07 -16.53 9.31
CA ALA A 35 -8.12 -15.67 10.48
C ALA A 35 -9.30 -16.03 11.39
N GLN A 36 -10.49 -16.23 10.81
CA GLN A 36 -11.68 -16.65 11.54
C GLN A 36 -11.50 -18.01 12.24
N ALA A 37 -10.89 -18.98 11.54
CA ALA A 37 -10.70 -20.34 12.08
C ALA A 37 -9.80 -20.40 13.31
N VAL A 38 -8.88 -19.44 13.49
CA VAL A 38 -7.91 -19.43 14.60
C VAL A 38 -8.08 -18.24 15.54
N GLY A 39 -9.05 -17.34 15.28
CA GLY A 39 -9.27 -16.14 16.08
C GLY A 39 -8.19 -15.06 15.95
N ALA A 40 -7.36 -15.12 14.88
CA ALA A 40 -6.30 -14.19 14.65
C ALA A 40 -6.81 -12.84 14.08
N ARG A 41 -6.10 -11.74 14.34
CA ARG A 41 -6.35 -10.46 13.65
C ARG A 41 -5.81 -10.50 12.23
N LEU A 42 -6.63 -10.12 11.26
CA LEU A 42 -6.18 -9.95 9.88
C LEU A 42 -5.59 -8.56 9.67
N ALA A 43 -4.33 -8.47 9.22
CA ALA A 43 -3.66 -7.22 8.87
C ALA A 43 -3.56 -7.08 7.35
N LEU A 44 -4.07 -5.98 6.80
CA LEU A 44 -4.03 -5.69 5.36
C LEU A 44 -3.22 -4.43 5.07
N PRO A 45 -2.11 -4.51 4.30
CA PRO A 45 -1.53 -3.35 3.63
C PRO A 45 -2.52 -2.81 2.58
N GLY A 46 -3.20 -1.72 2.96
CA GLY A 46 -4.17 -1.02 2.12
C GLY A 46 -3.49 -0.05 1.16
N THR A 47 -4.29 0.62 0.34
CA THR A 47 -3.83 1.61 -0.64
C THR A 47 -4.69 2.87 -0.60
N ILE A 48 -4.21 3.92 -1.27
CA ILE A 48 -4.97 5.16 -1.50
C ILE A 48 -5.76 5.15 -2.81
N TYR A 49 -5.68 4.08 -3.61
CA TYR A 49 -6.45 3.94 -4.86
C TYR A 49 -7.97 3.79 -4.66
N ASN A 50 -8.40 3.67 -3.42
CA ASN A 50 -9.79 3.61 -3.00
C ASN A 50 -10.52 4.94 -3.21
N TYR A 51 -9.78 6.03 -3.39
CA TYR A 51 -10.31 7.39 -3.46
C TYR A 51 -10.20 7.98 -4.87
N ASP A 52 -11.14 8.86 -5.19
CA ASP A 52 -11.04 9.73 -6.35
C ASP A 52 -10.26 11.00 -5.98
N VAL A 53 -8.98 11.04 -6.38
CA VAL A 53 -8.10 12.18 -6.14
C VAL A 53 -8.51 13.45 -6.91
N GLY A 54 -9.39 13.34 -7.90
CA GLY A 54 -9.96 14.47 -8.63
C GLY A 54 -11.03 15.21 -7.84
N THR A 55 -11.65 14.57 -6.85
CA THR A 55 -12.75 15.16 -6.06
C THR A 55 -12.42 15.35 -4.59
N ILE A 56 -11.36 14.74 -4.08
CA ILE A 56 -10.95 14.81 -2.68
C ILE A 56 -9.57 15.44 -2.59
N ALA A 57 -9.48 16.65 -2.03
CA ALA A 57 -8.20 17.34 -1.82
C ALA A 57 -7.34 16.66 -0.74
N VAL A 58 -7.97 16.16 0.34
CA VAL A 58 -7.32 15.41 1.42
C VAL A 58 -8.18 14.19 1.75
N ALA A 59 -7.66 13.00 1.51
CA ALA A 59 -8.35 11.77 1.86
C ALA A 59 -8.18 11.47 3.37
N MET A 60 -9.28 11.55 4.10
CA MET A 60 -9.36 11.10 5.49
C MET A 60 -9.72 9.61 5.55
N VAL A 61 -9.49 8.95 6.69
CA VAL A 61 -9.79 7.52 6.87
C VAL A 61 -11.25 7.20 6.54
N ASP A 62 -12.17 8.09 6.91
CA ASP A 62 -13.62 7.94 6.71
C ASP A 62 -14.15 8.67 5.47
N SER A 63 -13.27 9.22 4.62
CA SER A 63 -13.70 9.80 3.33
C SER A 63 -14.39 8.74 2.47
N PRO A 64 -15.41 9.12 1.69
CA PRO A 64 -16.10 8.21 0.80
C PRO A 64 -15.13 7.54 -0.18
N GLN A 65 -15.18 6.22 -0.26
CA GLN A 65 -14.37 5.45 -1.19
C GLN A 65 -15.07 5.41 -2.56
N GLN A 66 -14.63 6.25 -3.47
CA GLN A 66 -15.18 6.37 -4.83
C GLN A 66 -14.06 6.18 -5.86
N PRO A 67 -13.64 4.93 -6.09
CA PRO A 67 -12.51 4.65 -6.97
C PRO A 67 -12.86 4.91 -8.44
N VAL A 68 -11.99 5.60 -9.15
CA VAL A 68 -12.12 5.87 -10.59
C VAL A 68 -11.43 4.81 -11.46
N THR A 69 -10.70 3.88 -10.84
CA THR A 69 -9.99 2.82 -11.55
C THR A 69 -10.53 1.44 -11.20
N ARG A 70 -10.41 0.49 -12.14
CA ARG A 70 -10.74 -0.92 -11.88
C ARG A 70 -9.94 -1.49 -10.70
N LYS A 71 -8.66 -1.11 -10.57
CA LYS A 71 -7.80 -1.55 -9.47
C LYS A 71 -8.30 -0.99 -8.14
N GLY A 72 -8.68 0.28 -8.10
CA GLY A 72 -9.28 0.92 -6.93
C GLY A 72 -10.59 0.25 -6.51
N ALA A 73 -11.49 -0.05 -7.46
CA ALA A 73 -12.74 -0.73 -7.16
C ALA A 73 -12.52 -2.11 -6.51
N ILE A 74 -11.52 -2.86 -6.97
CA ILE A 74 -11.16 -4.15 -6.35
C ILE A 74 -10.60 -3.94 -4.94
N ARG A 75 -9.79 -2.90 -4.70
CA ARG A 75 -9.28 -2.57 -3.36
C ARG A 75 -10.41 -2.18 -2.39
N VAL A 76 -11.40 -1.43 -2.86
CA VAL A 76 -12.62 -1.16 -2.07
C VAL A 76 -13.36 -2.46 -1.75
N ALA A 77 -13.54 -3.35 -2.72
CA ALA A 77 -14.17 -4.65 -2.49
C ALA A 77 -13.40 -5.53 -1.48
N MET A 78 -12.06 -5.46 -1.46
CA MET A 78 -11.25 -6.15 -0.45
C MET A 78 -11.58 -5.63 0.97
N GLU A 79 -11.61 -4.32 1.17
CA GLU A 79 -11.90 -3.73 2.47
C GLU A 79 -13.34 -4.02 2.92
N GLN A 80 -14.31 -3.97 2.01
CA GLN A 80 -15.71 -4.32 2.29
C GLN A 80 -15.87 -5.77 2.75
N ARG A 81 -15.13 -6.73 2.16
CA ARG A 81 -15.12 -8.13 2.59
C ARG A 81 -14.56 -8.29 4.00
N ILE A 82 -13.46 -7.61 4.32
CA ILE A 82 -12.88 -7.62 5.65
C ILE A 82 -13.87 -7.02 6.66
N GLU A 83 -14.45 -5.87 6.34
CA GLU A 83 -15.46 -5.22 7.21
C GLU A 83 -16.67 -6.12 7.46
N ALA A 84 -17.17 -6.80 6.41
CA ALA A 84 -18.27 -7.76 6.56
C ALA A 84 -17.89 -8.93 7.48
N ALA A 85 -16.65 -9.44 7.37
CA ALA A 85 -16.14 -10.49 8.26
C ALA A 85 -16.00 -9.99 9.70
N CYS A 86 -15.61 -8.73 9.93
CA CYS A 86 -15.53 -8.13 11.26
C CYS A 86 -16.90 -7.97 11.91
N ARG A 87 -17.95 -7.64 11.13
CA ARG A 87 -19.33 -7.67 11.64
C ARG A 87 -19.76 -9.07 12.12
N GLY A 88 -19.12 -10.13 11.61
CA GLY A 88 -19.28 -11.51 12.04
C GLY A 88 -18.34 -11.95 13.19
N GLY A 89 -17.65 -11.01 13.84
CA GLY A 89 -16.77 -11.27 14.98
C GLY A 89 -15.29 -11.49 14.66
N MET A 90 -14.83 -11.32 13.39
CA MET A 90 -13.41 -11.29 13.07
C MET A 90 -12.79 -9.96 13.51
N ARG A 91 -11.48 -9.96 13.79
CA ARG A 91 -10.73 -8.73 14.04
C ARG A 91 -9.82 -8.43 12.86
N ALA A 92 -9.73 -7.14 12.46
CA ALA A 92 -8.83 -6.72 11.39
C ALA A 92 -8.24 -5.33 11.61
N VAL A 93 -7.08 -5.09 10.98
CA VAL A 93 -6.48 -3.77 10.86
C VAL A 93 -6.05 -3.52 9.41
N ILE A 94 -6.44 -2.37 8.88
CA ILE A 94 -6.06 -1.92 7.54
C ILE A 94 -5.21 -0.67 7.69
N LEU A 95 -3.99 -0.70 7.15
CA LEU A 95 -3.10 0.46 7.06
C LEU A 95 -2.96 0.84 5.59
N ARG A 96 -3.66 1.90 5.16
CA ARG A 96 -3.56 2.42 3.80
C ARG A 96 -2.31 3.26 3.67
N ALA A 97 -1.51 3.00 2.67
CA ALA A 97 -0.25 3.68 2.41
C ALA A 97 -0.15 4.11 0.94
N GLY A 98 0.72 5.09 0.69
CA GLY A 98 1.17 5.46 -0.65
C GLY A 98 2.07 4.39 -1.28
N ASP A 99 2.76 4.74 -2.36
CA ASP A 99 3.62 3.79 -3.06
C ASP A 99 4.89 3.47 -2.27
N PHE A 100 5.22 2.19 -2.25
CA PHE A 100 6.34 1.69 -1.44
C PHE A 100 7.69 1.99 -2.08
N PHE A 101 8.65 2.38 -1.22
CA PHE A 101 10.07 2.43 -1.54
C PHE A 101 10.91 1.89 -0.38
N GLY A 102 12.21 1.68 -0.61
CA GLY A 102 13.13 1.18 0.41
C GLY A 102 13.85 -0.09 -0.01
N PRO A 103 14.50 -0.79 0.92
CA PRO A 103 15.21 -2.03 0.63
C PRO A 103 14.23 -3.14 0.30
N ARG A 104 14.52 -3.89 -0.76
CA ARG A 104 13.73 -5.06 -1.21
C ARG A 104 12.22 -4.77 -1.38
N PRO A 105 11.83 -3.66 -2.03
CA PRO A 105 10.43 -3.22 -2.09
C PRO A 105 9.55 -4.08 -3.02
N GLY A 106 10.08 -5.16 -3.58
CA GLY A 106 9.38 -5.98 -4.56
C GLY A 106 9.05 -5.19 -5.83
N GLY A 107 7.82 -5.32 -6.32
CA GLY A 107 7.32 -4.61 -7.49
C GLY A 107 6.89 -3.18 -7.21
N SER A 108 7.78 -2.30 -6.78
CA SER A 108 7.50 -0.87 -6.55
C SER A 108 7.79 -0.01 -7.78
N TRP A 109 7.21 1.18 -7.85
CA TRP A 109 7.52 2.17 -8.89
C TRP A 109 9.00 2.52 -8.92
N LEU A 110 9.64 2.64 -7.73
CA LEU A 110 11.07 2.93 -7.65
C LEU A 110 11.89 1.88 -8.40
N SER A 111 11.67 0.59 -8.16
CA SER A 111 12.47 -0.50 -8.71
C SER A 111 12.06 -0.96 -10.12
N GLN A 112 10.81 -0.72 -10.52
CA GLN A 112 10.30 -1.16 -11.82
C GLN A 112 10.42 -0.10 -12.92
N SER A 113 10.37 1.20 -12.54
CA SER A 113 10.26 2.28 -13.51
C SER A 113 11.23 3.43 -13.28
N MET A 114 11.40 3.86 -12.02
CA MET A 114 12.17 5.08 -11.76
C MET A 114 13.67 4.86 -11.90
N VAL A 115 14.18 3.75 -11.36
CA VAL A 115 15.59 3.36 -11.43
C VAL A 115 15.70 1.86 -11.71
N THR A 116 16.80 1.44 -12.33
CA THR A 116 17.09 0.02 -12.51
C THR A 116 18.03 -0.46 -11.37
N PRO A 117 17.57 -1.33 -10.47
CA PRO A 117 18.42 -1.84 -9.39
C PRO A 117 19.70 -2.48 -9.92
N GLY A 118 20.82 -2.21 -9.25
CA GLY A 118 22.13 -2.76 -9.59
C GLY A 118 22.81 -2.15 -10.84
N LYS A 119 22.22 -1.10 -11.44
CA LYS A 119 22.82 -0.38 -12.57
C LYS A 119 23.04 1.09 -12.22
N PRO A 120 24.03 1.76 -12.86
CA PRO A 120 24.16 3.21 -12.75
C PRO A 120 22.87 3.92 -13.17
N VAL A 121 22.44 4.88 -12.36
CA VAL A 121 21.25 5.68 -12.67
C VAL A 121 21.63 6.79 -13.64
N THR A 122 21.15 6.70 -14.88
CA THR A 122 21.41 7.69 -15.96
C THR A 122 20.22 8.62 -16.23
N ALA A 123 19.02 8.23 -15.78
CA ALA A 123 17.79 9.01 -15.81
C ALA A 123 16.81 8.47 -14.78
N ILE A 124 15.87 9.31 -14.35
CA ILE A 124 14.74 8.93 -13.50
C ILE A 124 13.48 8.93 -14.36
N THR A 125 12.76 7.80 -14.44
CA THR A 125 11.44 7.76 -15.08
C THR A 125 10.36 7.93 -14.02
N TYR A 126 9.75 9.12 -13.94
CA TYR A 126 8.77 9.44 -12.89
C TYR A 126 7.35 9.02 -13.30
N PRO A 127 6.59 8.34 -12.42
CA PRO A 127 5.28 7.77 -12.77
C PRO A 127 4.13 8.80 -12.83
N GLY A 128 4.33 10.00 -12.27
CA GLY A 128 3.33 11.07 -12.23
C GLY A 128 3.65 12.25 -13.12
N ASP A 129 2.68 13.17 -13.24
CA ASP A 129 2.89 14.46 -13.86
C ASP A 129 3.50 15.45 -12.86
N ARG A 130 4.24 16.44 -13.38
CA ARG A 130 4.72 17.56 -12.56
C ARG A 130 3.54 18.40 -12.06
N GLY A 131 3.64 18.87 -10.84
CA GLY A 131 2.57 19.63 -10.19
C GLY A 131 1.46 18.76 -9.59
N ILE A 132 1.59 17.43 -9.67
CA ILE A 132 0.66 16.48 -9.04
C ILE A 132 1.34 15.85 -7.83
N GLY A 133 0.67 15.96 -6.68
CA GLY A 133 1.17 15.41 -5.43
C GLY A 133 1.21 13.87 -5.44
N HIS A 134 2.19 13.29 -4.74
CA HIS A 134 2.36 11.84 -4.63
C HIS A 134 2.77 11.44 -3.21
N SER A 135 2.14 10.41 -2.69
CA SER A 135 2.48 9.86 -1.37
C SER A 135 3.39 8.64 -1.51
N TRP A 136 4.50 8.66 -0.79
CA TRP A 136 5.49 7.60 -0.73
C TRP A 136 5.56 7.00 0.67
N ALA A 137 5.69 5.70 0.77
CA ALA A 137 5.78 4.98 2.03
C ALA A 137 7.08 4.16 2.10
N TYR A 138 7.93 4.46 3.09
CA TYR A 138 9.13 3.68 3.33
C TYR A 138 8.74 2.33 3.92
N LEU A 139 9.04 1.26 3.20
CA LEU A 139 8.53 -0.08 3.52
C LEU A 139 8.91 -0.58 4.92
N PRO A 140 10.14 -0.34 5.44
CA PRO A 140 10.47 -0.70 6.82
C PRO A 140 9.59 0.01 7.86
N ASP A 141 9.27 1.31 7.67
CA ASP A 141 8.41 2.05 8.60
C ASP A 141 6.97 1.55 8.58
N VAL A 142 6.50 1.13 7.40
CA VAL A 142 5.18 0.46 7.28
C VAL A 142 5.18 -0.86 8.04
N GLY A 143 6.25 -1.65 7.91
CA GLY A 143 6.41 -2.91 8.66
C GLY A 143 6.43 -2.68 10.17
N GLU A 144 7.20 -1.70 10.64
CA GLU A 144 7.27 -1.31 12.05
C GLU A 144 5.92 -0.82 12.57
N THR A 145 5.21 -0.02 11.77
CA THR A 145 3.86 0.45 12.13
C THR A 145 2.88 -0.73 12.31
N PHE A 146 2.93 -1.73 11.43
CA PHE A 146 2.13 -2.95 11.61
C PHE A 146 2.52 -3.71 12.87
N ALA A 147 3.80 -3.87 13.16
CA ALA A 147 4.27 -4.51 14.38
C ALA A 147 3.71 -3.83 15.62
N GLN A 148 3.86 -2.52 15.71
CA GLN A 148 3.34 -1.73 16.84
C GLN A 148 1.81 -1.77 16.97
N LEU A 149 1.08 -1.79 15.87
CA LEU A 149 -0.39 -1.95 15.88
C LEU A 149 -0.77 -3.34 16.39
N LEU A 150 -0.11 -4.38 15.94
CA LEU A 150 -0.39 -5.76 16.36
C LEU A 150 0.01 -6.03 17.80
N GLU A 151 1.08 -5.43 18.31
CA GLU A 151 1.46 -5.49 19.73
C GLU A 151 0.42 -4.83 20.65
N ARG A 152 -0.35 -3.87 20.12
CA ARG A 152 -1.44 -3.19 20.81
C ARG A 152 -2.83 -3.76 20.49
N ASP A 153 -2.90 -4.98 19.99
CA ASP A 153 -4.12 -5.63 19.51
C ASP A 153 -5.32 -5.48 20.44
N ALA A 154 -5.11 -5.65 21.75
CA ALA A 154 -6.17 -5.54 22.77
C ALA A 154 -6.80 -4.13 22.88
N THR A 155 -6.15 -3.10 22.37
CA THR A 155 -6.64 -1.71 22.41
C THR A 155 -7.26 -1.27 21.08
N LEU A 156 -7.10 -2.06 20.01
CA LEU A 156 -7.68 -1.74 18.72
C LEU A 156 -9.16 -2.15 18.65
N PRO A 157 -9.99 -1.38 17.94
CA PRO A 157 -11.35 -1.84 17.62
C PRO A 157 -11.28 -3.10 16.74
N ASP A 158 -12.38 -3.85 16.69
CA ASP A 158 -12.44 -5.08 15.88
C ASP A 158 -12.17 -4.81 14.40
N PHE A 159 -12.64 -3.67 13.89
CA PHE A 159 -12.31 -3.18 12.55
C PHE A 159 -11.56 -1.84 12.64
N ALA A 160 -10.25 -1.90 12.62
CA ALA A 160 -9.37 -0.73 12.68
C ALA A 160 -8.89 -0.32 11.27
N ARG A 161 -8.94 0.99 10.98
CA ARG A 161 -8.43 1.56 9.73
C ARG A 161 -7.57 2.76 10.01
N TYR A 162 -6.42 2.84 9.33
CA TYR A 162 -5.48 3.94 9.47
C TYR A 162 -4.92 4.35 8.11
N HIS A 163 -4.48 5.60 8.03
CA HIS A 163 -3.64 6.07 6.94
C HIS A 163 -2.20 6.18 7.45
N PHE A 164 -1.26 5.64 6.68
CA PHE A 164 0.16 5.83 6.89
C PHE A 164 0.57 7.16 6.25
N ALA A 165 1.02 8.13 7.06
CA ALA A 165 1.36 9.47 6.57
C ALA A 165 2.49 9.45 5.53
N GLY A 166 3.56 8.68 5.79
CA GLY A 166 4.68 8.53 4.87
C GLY A 166 5.36 9.87 4.51
N TYR A 167 5.79 9.95 3.25
CA TYR A 167 6.41 11.15 2.66
C TYR A 167 5.54 11.67 1.53
N TYR A 168 5.06 12.89 1.67
CA TYR A 168 4.28 13.54 0.63
C TYR A 168 5.16 14.44 -0.21
N ASP A 169 5.23 14.16 -1.51
CA ASP A 169 5.87 14.98 -2.54
C ASP A 169 4.77 15.81 -3.21
N PRO A 170 4.67 17.13 -2.94
CA PRO A 170 3.50 17.91 -3.34
C PRO A 170 3.39 18.17 -4.85
N ASP A 171 4.50 18.07 -5.58
CA ASP A 171 4.57 18.44 -6.99
C ASP A 171 5.41 17.50 -7.86
N GLY A 172 5.85 16.36 -7.31
CA GLY A 172 6.68 15.39 -8.01
C GLY A 172 8.15 15.80 -8.17
N THR A 173 8.65 16.72 -7.35
CA THR A 173 10.06 17.18 -7.40
C THR A 173 10.92 16.66 -6.27
N LEU A 174 10.35 16.42 -5.10
CA LEU A 174 11.11 16.04 -3.89
C LEU A 174 11.70 14.63 -4.02
N PHE A 175 10.93 13.65 -4.46
CA PHE A 175 11.40 12.27 -4.56
C PHE A 175 12.48 12.10 -5.64
N PRO A 176 12.32 12.64 -6.88
CA PRO A 176 13.44 12.72 -7.84
C PRO A 176 14.65 13.49 -7.31
N GLY A 177 14.44 14.56 -6.55
CA GLY A 177 15.51 15.31 -5.88
C GLY A 177 16.30 14.44 -4.90
N ALA A 178 15.60 13.65 -4.08
CA ALA A 178 16.24 12.69 -3.17
C ALA A 178 17.05 11.62 -3.92
N ILE A 179 16.56 11.11 -5.05
CA ILE A 179 17.33 10.18 -5.90
C ILE A 179 18.60 10.84 -6.44
N ARG A 180 18.50 12.09 -6.96
CA ARG A 180 19.67 12.85 -7.44
C ARG A 180 20.72 13.03 -6.35
N HIS A 181 20.28 13.36 -5.15
CA HIS A 181 21.17 13.48 -3.99
C HIS A 181 21.85 12.15 -3.67
N ALA A 182 21.08 11.06 -3.59
CA ALA A 182 21.58 9.73 -3.24
C ALA A 182 22.62 9.20 -4.25
N VAL A 183 22.49 9.55 -5.54
CA VAL A 183 23.46 9.14 -6.59
C VAL A 183 24.55 10.16 -6.85
N GLY A 184 24.57 11.29 -6.14
CA GLY A 184 25.57 12.35 -6.29
C GLY A 184 25.52 13.07 -7.66
N ASN A 185 24.38 13.07 -8.33
CA ASN A 185 24.23 13.69 -9.65
C ASN A 185 23.02 14.64 -9.71
N PRO A 186 23.20 15.94 -9.41
CA PRO A 186 22.11 16.92 -9.41
C PRO A 186 21.53 17.20 -10.80
N ALA A 187 22.29 16.91 -11.87
CA ALA A 187 21.87 17.12 -13.26
C ALA A 187 21.12 15.91 -13.87
N LEU A 188 20.88 14.85 -13.09
CA LEU A 188 20.22 13.65 -13.58
C LEU A 188 18.85 14.00 -14.19
N PRO A 189 18.58 13.64 -15.46
CA PRO A 189 17.32 13.98 -16.12
C PRO A 189 16.15 13.22 -15.52
N VAL A 190 15.01 13.90 -15.37
CA VAL A 190 13.74 13.30 -14.99
C VAL A 190 12.84 13.24 -16.22
N ARG A 191 12.40 12.06 -16.59
CA ARG A 191 11.52 11.80 -17.74
C ARG A 191 10.16 11.37 -17.21
N ARG A 192 9.09 11.79 -17.89
CA ARG A 192 7.74 11.26 -17.63
C ARG A 192 7.68 9.80 -18.11
N MET A 193 6.94 8.99 -17.38
CA MET A 193 6.57 7.64 -17.83
C MET A 193 5.65 7.78 -19.06
N PRO A 194 5.88 6.97 -20.15
CA PRO A 194 5.04 6.96 -21.34
C PRO A 194 3.58 6.58 -21.04
#